data_08e39f261a50f0d6c1ea7ff675ca9b24
#
_entry.id   08e39f261a50f0d6c1ea7ff675ca9b24
#
_cell.length_a   1.000
_cell.length_b   1.000
_cell.length_c   1.000
_cell.angle_alpha   90.00
_cell.angle_beta   90.00
_cell.angle_gamma   90.00
#
_symmetry.space_group_name_H-M   'P 1'
#
loop_
_entity.id
_entity.type
_entity.pdbx_description
1 polymer ?
#
loop_
_entity_poly.entity_id
_entity_poly.type
_entity_poly.pdbx_seq_one_letter_code
_entity_poly.pdbx_strand_id
1 'polypeptide(L)'
;MPQNEKVLVVDFGGQYNQLVARRVRECNVYCEIVSYRVGLDAIRAQNPKGIIFTGGPNSVYVDGAPTIDPAIFDLGIPVLGLCYGFQLMTHLLGGHVCKAPEREYGKTLVHVDTKSKAFENVSPETICWMSHNDYAETAPTGFTISAYTDNCPVAAIELPEKNLYGFQFHPEVLHTPEGKTMLHNFVYNVCGCKGDWKMGSFVETSVKALREKIGDGKVLCALSGGVDSSVAAAMLSKAVGKQLTCVFVDHGLLRKNEMEEVCEVFGPNGQFELNFVCVNARQRFYDKLAGVSEPEKKRKIIGEEFIRVFEEEAKKIGAVDFL
;
A
#
# COMPACT_ATOMS: atom_id res chain seq x y z
N MET A 1 22.22 -12.32 -2.71
CA MET A 1 21.23 -12.79 -1.74
C MET A 1 20.15 -13.50 -2.54
N PRO A 2 19.56 -14.61 -2.09
CA PRO A 2 18.39 -15.13 -2.76
C PRO A 2 17.33 -14.02 -2.76
N GLN A 3 16.84 -13.69 -3.95
CA GLN A 3 15.82 -12.68 -4.13
C GLN A 3 14.48 -13.33 -3.72
N ASN A 4 13.80 -12.79 -2.74
CA ASN A 4 12.48 -13.30 -2.34
C ASN A 4 11.54 -13.29 -3.55
N GLU A 5 10.60 -14.23 -3.58
CA GLU A 5 9.51 -14.22 -4.55
C GLU A 5 8.75 -12.90 -4.41
N LYS A 6 8.48 -12.24 -5.54
CA LYS A 6 7.91 -10.89 -5.57
C LYS A 6 6.62 -10.84 -6.36
N VAL A 7 5.63 -10.13 -5.83
CA VAL A 7 4.43 -9.69 -6.55
C VAL A 7 4.50 -8.18 -6.76
N LEU A 8 4.21 -7.71 -7.96
CA LEU A 8 4.10 -6.27 -8.23
C LEU A 8 2.64 -5.82 -8.07
N VAL A 9 2.44 -4.72 -7.35
CA VAL A 9 1.14 -4.05 -7.21
C VAL A 9 1.20 -2.78 -8.02
N VAL A 10 0.48 -2.74 -9.14
CA VAL A 10 0.45 -1.58 -10.04
C VAL A 10 -0.63 -0.62 -9.57
N ASP A 11 -0.20 0.59 -9.22
CA ASP A 11 -1.06 1.65 -8.68
C ASP A 11 -1.65 2.50 -9.80
N PHE A 12 -2.98 2.49 -9.93
CA PHE A 12 -3.77 3.31 -10.85
C PHE A 12 -4.43 4.53 -10.16
N GLY A 13 -3.96 4.90 -8.96
CA GLY A 13 -4.46 6.05 -8.20
C GLY A 13 -5.60 5.72 -7.24
N GLY A 14 -5.86 4.45 -6.97
CA GLY A 14 -6.89 4.01 -6.03
C GLY A 14 -6.51 4.23 -4.56
N GLN A 15 -7.51 4.23 -3.69
CA GLN A 15 -7.33 4.45 -2.25
C GLN A 15 -6.74 3.22 -1.52
N TYR A 16 -6.87 2.01 -2.10
CA TYR A 16 -6.57 0.76 -1.43
C TYR A 16 -5.29 0.07 -1.90
N ASN A 17 -4.44 0.74 -2.69
CA ASN A 17 -3.18 0.19 -3.20
C ASN A 17 -2.27 -0.32 -2.08
N GLN A 18 -2.09 0.46 -1.00
CA GLN A 18 -1.32 0.06 0.18
C GLN A 18 -1.96 -1.12 0.92
N LEU A 19 -3.29 -1.19 0.93
CA LEU A 19 -4.00 -2.30 1.56
C LEU A 19 -3.85 -3.60 0.76
N VAL A 20 -3.89 -3.54 -0.58
CA VAL A 20 -3.58 -4.68 -1.46
C VAL A 20 -2.16 -5.19 -1.15
N ALA A 21 -1.17 -4.30 -1.12
CA ALA A 21 0.20 -4.66 -0.80
C ALA A 21 0.33 -5.30 0.59
N ARG A 22 -0.37 -4.77 1.59
CA ARG A 22 -0.42 -5.35 2.93
C ARG A 22 -0.99 -6.77 2.91
N ARG A 23 -2.09 -7.01 2.17
CA ARG A 23 -2.70 -8.35 2.07
C ARG A 23 -1.76 -9.37 1.43
N VAL A 24 -1.02 -8.98 0.39
CA VAL A 24 0.01 -9.84 -0.21
C VAL A 24 1.09 -10.19 0.81
N ARG A 25 1.57 -9.22 1.58
CA ARG A 25 2.57 -9.45 2.64
C ARG A 25 2.03 -10.32 3.78
N GLU A 26 0.75 -10.21 4.12
CA GLU A 26 0.09 -11.11 5.08
C GLU A 26 0.02 -12.57 4.58
N CYS A 27 0.17 -12.79 3.26
CA CYS A 27 0.37 -14.12 2.67
C CYS A 27 1.85 -14.56 2.67
N ASN A 28 2.74 -13.91 3.41
CA ASN A 28 4.18 -14.17 3.44
C ASN A 28 4.87 -14.06 2.08
N VAL A 29 4.40 -13.18 1.20
CA VAL A 29 5.01 -12.89 -0.10
C VAL A 29 5.41 -11.43 -0.16
N TYR A 30 6.63 -11.17 -0.60
CA TYR A 30 7.10 -9.80 -0.77
C TYR A 30 6.37 -9.12 -1.92
N CYS A 31 6.06 -7.83 -1.77
CA CYS A 31 5.49 -7.04 -2.85
C CYS A 31 6.03 -5.61 -2.86
N GLU A 32 6.07 -5.05 -4.05
CA GLU A 32 6.40 -3.63 -4.30
C GLU A 32 5.24 -2.97 -5.02
N ILE A 33 4.98 -1.71 -4.66
CA ILE A 33 4.00 -0.87 -5.36
C ILE A 33 4.77 -0.09 -6.42
N VAL A 34 4.29 -0.16 -7.66
CA VAL A 34 4.85 0.57 -8.80
C VAL A 34 3.76 1.40 -9.47
N SER A 35 4.12 2.54 -10.05
CA SER A 35 3.19 3.35 -10.81
C SER A 35 2.73 2.61 -12.08
N TYR A 36 1.50 2.84 -12.53
CA TYR A 36 0.99 2.37 -13.83
C TYR A 36 1.83 2.82 -15.03
N ARG A 37 2.68 3.84 -14.84
CA ARG A 37 3.62 4.35 -15.85
C ARG A 37 4.90 3.50 -15.96
N VAL A 38 5.02 2.43 -15.20
CA VAL A 38 6.17 1.53 -15.26
C VAL A 38 6.22 0.87 -16.65
N GLY A 39 7.39 0.91 -17.28
CA GLY A 39 7.58 0.26 -18.58
C GLY A 39 7.71 -1.26 -18.47
N LEU A 40 7.35 -1.98 -19.54
CA LEU A 40 7.40 -3.45 -19.60
C LEU A 40 8.79 -4.01 -19.28
N ASP A 41 9.85 -3.36 -19.76
CA ASP A 41 11.23 -3.80 -19.51
C ASP A 41 11.59 -3.70 -18.03
N ALA A 42 11.10 -2.66 -17.33
CA ALA A 42 11.30 -2.54 -15.89
C ALA A 42 10.53 -3.61 -15.11
N ILE A 43 9.34 -4.02 -15.58
CA ILE A 43 8.60 -5.15 -15.03
C ILE A 43 9.35 -6.47 -15.27
N ARG A 44 9.80 -6.74 -16.50
CA ARG A 44 10.57 -7.94 -16.83
C ARG A 44 11.85 -8.05 -16.01
N ALA A 45 12.58 -6.96 -15.85
CA ALA A 45 13.82 -6.91 -15.06
C ALA A 45 13.62 -7.27 -13.59
N GLN A 46 12.43 -7.00 -13.04
CA GLN A 46 12.08 -7.36 -11.67
C GLN A 46 11.69 -8.84 -11.52
N ASN A 47 11.41 -9.55 -12.61
CA ASN A 47 11.03 -10.97 -12.65
C ASN A 47 9.98 -11.34 -11.59
N PRO A 48 8.81 -10.67 -11.56
CA PRO A 48 7.79 -10.92 -10.54
C PRO A 48 7.08 -12.26 -10.78
N LYS A 49 6.61 -12.88 -9.71
CA LYS A 49 5.78 -14.09 -9.75
C LYS A 49 4.34 -13.80 -10.15
N GLY A 50 3.88 -12.58 -9.94
CA GLY A 50 2.56 -12.12 -10.30
C GLY A 50 2.45 -10.60 -10.27
N ILE A 51 1.39 -10.10 -10.88
CA ILE A 51 1.08 -8.67 -10.95
C ILE A 51 -0.36 -8.47 -10.51
N ILE A 52 -0.60 -7.47 -9.65
CA ILE A 52 -1.95 -7.07 -9.23
C ILE A 52 -2.18 -5.63 -9.69
N PHE A 53 -3.20 -5.39 -10.48
CA PHE A 53 -3.69 -4.07 -10.85
C PHE A 53 -4.69 -3.60 -9.80
N THR A 54 -4.47 -2.44 -9.23
CA THR A 54 -5.35 -1.90 -8.18
C THR A 54 -6.58 -1.20 -8.75
N GLY A 55 -7.49 -0.79 -7.88
CA GLY A 55 -8.55 0.14 -8.21
C GLY A 55 -8.02 1.51 -8.63
N GLY A 56 -8.89 2.35 -9.17
CA GLY A 56 -8.59 3.71 -9.60
C GLY A 56 -9.85 4.57 -9.64
N PRO A 57 -9.72 5.92 -9.64
CA PRO A 57 -10.85 6.83 -9.55
C PRO A 57 -11.52 7.13 -10.90
N ASN A 58 -10.94 6.70 -12.01
CA ASN A 58 -11.35 7.06 -13.36
C ASN A 58 -12.18 5.98 -14.04
N SER A 59 -12.88 6.34 -15.14
CA SER A 59 -13.44 5.38 -16.08
C SER A 59 -12.40 5.00 -17.13
N VAL A 60 -12.27 3.73 -17.48
CA VAL A 60 -11.19 3.23 -18.37
C VAL A 60 -11.32 3.71 -19.83
N TYR A 61 -12.51 4.16 -20.24
CA TYR A 61 -12.82 4.63 -21.59
C TYR A 61 -12.74 6.17 -21.75
N VAL A 62 -12.34 6.89 -20.70
CA VAL A 62 -12.18 8.36 -20.73
C VAL A 62 -10.77 8.71 -21.20
N ASP A 63 -10.67 9.73 -22.05
CA ASP A 63 -9.39 10.24 -22.52
C ASP A 63 -8.47 10.65 -21.36
N GLY A 64 -7.22 10.19 -21.42
CA GLY A 64 -6.24 10.46 -20.37
C GLY A 64 -6.38 9.62 -19.11
N ALA A 65 -7.27 8.62 -19.10
CA ALA A 65 -7.36 7.65 -17.98
C ALA A 65 -6.03 6.91 -17.81
N PRO A 66 -5.65 6.56 -16.56
CA PRO A 66 -4.48 5.75 -16.31
C PRO A 66 -4.55 4.42 -17.05
N THR A 67 -3.56 4.14 -17.89
CA THR A 67 -3.52 2.91 -18.70
C THR A 67 -2.11 2.29 -18.63
N ILE A 68 -1.99 1.07 -19.16
CA ILE A 68 -0.74 0.34 -19.25
C ILE A 68 -0.63 -0.30 -20.64
N ASP A 69 0.57 -0.61 -21.08
CA ASP A 69 0.81 -1.31 -22.34
C ASP A 69 0.14 -2.69 -22.32
N PRO A 70 -0.79 -3.00 -23.25
CA PRO A 70 -1.47 -4.30 -23.31
C PRO A 70 -0.55 -5.52 -23.45
N ALA A 71 0.66 -5.33 -23.97
CA ALA A 71 1.65 -6.39 -24.06
C ALA A 71 2.06 -6.99 -22.69
N ILE A 72 1.66 -6.36 -21.59
CA ILE A 72 1.82 -6.91 -20.23
C ILE A 72 1.11 -8.26 -20.07
N PHE A 73 -0.02 -8.46 -20.74
CA PHE A 73 -0.80 -9.71 -20.68
C PHE A 73 -0.16 -10.86 -21.49
N ASP A 74 0.85 -10.57 -22.30
CA ASP A 74 1.61 -11.55 -23.07
C ASP A 74 3.00 -11.86 -22.47
N LEU A 75 3.31 -11.29 -21.29
CA LEU A 75 4.57 -11.56 -20.59
C LEU A 75 4.63 -12.97 -19.97
N GLY A 76 3.53 -13.71 -19.93
CA GLY A 76 3.44 -15.01 -19.26
C GLY A 76 3.47 -14.91 -17.72
N ILE A 77 3.34 -13.70 -17.18
CA ILE A 77 3.27 -13.43 -15.74
C ILE A 77 1.79 -13.40 -15.34
N PRO A 78 1.37 -14.10 -14.27
CA PRO A 78 0.00 -14.04 -13.77
C PRO A 78 -0.43 -12.61 -13.45
N VAL A 79 -1.65 -12.22 -13.88
CA VAL A 79 -2.21 -10.89 -13.61
C VAL A 79 -3.58 -11.00 -12.95
N LEU A 80 -3.79 -10.24 -11.87
CA LEU A 80 -5.09 -10.04 -11.22
C LEU A 80 -5.47 -8.57 -11.31
N GLY A 81 -6.60 -8.26 -11.95
CA GLY A 81 -7.20 -6.93 -11.94
C GLY A 81 -8.23 -6.78 -10.81
N LEU A 82 -8.18 -5.67 -10.06
CA LEU A 82 -9.15 -5.34 -9.01
C LEU A 82 -9.87 -4.05 -9.37
N CYS A 83 -11.21 -4.05 -9.41
CA CYS A 83 -12.07 -2.92 -9.68
C CYS A 83 -11.65 -2.19 -10.97
N TYR A 84 -11.03 -1.01 -10.90
CA TYR A 84 -10.49 -0.33 -12.08
C TYR A 84 -9.51 -1.21 -12.88
N GLY A 85 -8.61 -1.91 -12.21
CA GLY A 85 -7.65 -2.81 -12.86
C GLY A 85 -8.32 -3.98 -13.60
N PHE A 86 -9.44 -4.50 -13.09
CA PHE A 86 -10.28 -5.47 -13.79
C PHE A 86 -10.96 -4.85 -15.01
N GLN A 87 -11.55 -3.68 -14.86
CA GLN A 87 -12.19 -2.95 -15.97
C GLN A 87 -11.16 -2.61 -17.06
N LEU A 88 -9.95 -2.19 -16.68
CA LEU A 88 -8.87 -1.88 -17.61
C LEU A 88 -8.43 -3.14 -18.39
N MET A 89 -8.26 -4.27 -17.70
CA MET A 89 -7.95 -5.56 -18.36
C MET A 89 -9.06 -5.92 -19.34
N THR A 90 -10.31 -5.83 -18.92
CA THR A 90 -11.48 -6.13 -19.77
C THR A 90 -11.50 -5.23 -21.01
N HIS A 91 -11.31 -3.94 -20.86
CA HIS A 91 -11.29 -2.97 -21.95
C HIS A 91 -10.13 -3.21 -22.93
N LEU A 92 -8.91 -3.40 -22.43
CA LEU A 92 -7.72 -3.60 -23.26
C LEU A 92 -7.75 -4.93 -24.04
N LEU A 93 -8.44 -5.93 -23.53
CA LEU A 93 -8.55 -7.25 -24.17
C LEU A 93 -9.82 -7.41 -25.02
N GLY A 94 -10.57 -6.33 -25.24
CA GLY A 94 -11.68 -6.26 -26.19
C GLY A 94 -13.05 -6.65 -25.61
N GLY A 95 -13.19 -6.67 -24.27
CA GLY A 95 -14.48 -6.67 -23.60
C GLY A 95 -15.11 -5.28 -23.57
N HIS A 96 -16.33 -5.17 -23.10
CA HIS A 96 -17.06 -3.90 -23.04
C HIS A 96 -17.24 -3.44 -21.59
N VAL A 97 -16.75 -2.25 -21.30
CA VAL A 97 -16.92 -1.55 -20.02
C VAL A 97 -17.74 -0.30 -20.25
N CYS A 98 -18.80 -0.12 -19.48
CA CYS A 98 -19.66 1.04 -19.56
C CYS A 98 -20.21 1.44 -18.20
N LYS A 99 -20.94 2.55 -18.15
CA LYS A 99 -21.62 2.99 -16.94
C LYS A 99 -22.70 2.02 -16.54
N ALA A 100 -22.67 1.54 -15.31
CA ALA A 100 -23.68 0.62 -14.80
C ALA A 100 -25.07 1.29 -14.75
N PRO A 101 -26.14 0.58 -15.16
CA PRO A 101 -27.53 1.03 -14.97
C PRO A 101 -27.81 1.29 -13.49
N GLU A 102 -27.41 0.37 -12.63
CA GLU A 102 -27.45 0.48 -11.18
C GLU A 102 -26.02 0.40 -10.61
N ARG A 103 -25.67 1.38 -9.78
CA ARG A 103 -24.35 1.44 -9.14
C ARG A 103 -24.32 0.52 -7.94
N GLU A 104 -23.22 -0.14 -7.71
CA GLU A 104 -23.03 -0.95 -6.52
C GLU A 104 -22.01 -0.32 -5.57
N TYR A 105 -22.49 0.01 -4.38
CA TYR A 105 -21.67 0.53 -3.28
C TYR A 105 -21.99 -0.19 -1.98
N GLY A 106 -20.97 -0.74 -1.34
CA GLY A 106 -21.13 -1.44 -0.08
C GLY A 106 -21.09 -2.96 -0.19
N LYS A 107 -21.71 -3.61 0.78
CA LYS A 107 -21.75 -5.07 0.88
C LYS A 107 -22.76 -5.64 -0.11
N THR A 108 -22.31 -6.44 -1.04
CA THR A 108 -23.13 -7.07 -2.08
C THR A 108 -22.93 -8.57 -2.04
N LEU A 109 -24.01 -9.33 -2.22
CA LEU A 109 -23.95 -10.78 -2.39
C LEU A 109 -23.40 -11.10 -3.78
N VAL A 110 -22.35 -11.91 -3.83
CA VAL A 110 -21.69 -12.34 -5.07
C VAL A 110 -21.77 -13.86 -5.17
N HIS A 111 -22.19 -14.33 -6.33
CA HIS A 111 -22.17 -15.74 -6.68
C HIS A 111 -20.86 -16.06 -7.39
N VAL A 112 -20.11 -17.05 -6.90
CA VAL A 112 -18.80 -17.42 -7.45
C VAL A 112 -18.77 -18.85 -7.95
N ASP A 113 -18.04 -19.10 -9.03
CA ASP A 113 -17.71 -20.47 -9.45
C ASP A 113 -16.54 -21.00 -8.63
N THR A 114 -16.84 -21.89 -7.70
CA THR A 114 -15.84 -22.52 -6.81
C THR A 114 -14.87 -23.46 -7.52
N LYS A 115 -15.05 -23.73 -8.83
CA LYS A 115 -14.07 -24.46 -9.65
C LYS A 115 -12.89 -23.59 -10.08
N SER A 116 -13.06 -22.28 -10.04
CA SER A 116 -11.97 -21.34 -10.28
C SER A 116 -10.88 -21.48 -9.22
N LYS A 117 -9.62 -21.50 -9.65
CA LYS A 117 -8.48 -21.50 -8.72
C LYS A 117 -8.49 -20.28 -7.79
N ALA A 118 -9.03 -19.15 -8.23
CA ALA A 118 -9.13 -17.93 -7.44
C ALA A 118 -10.18 -18.03 -6.32
N PHE A 119 -11.18 -18.90 -6.48
CA PHE A 119 -12.29 -19.10 -5.52
C PHE A 119 -12.23 -20.45 -4.80
N GLU A 120 -11.11 -21.14 -4.84
CA GLU A 120 -10.91 -22.35 -4.07
C GLU A 120 -11.12 -22.10 -2.56
N ASN A 121 -11.93 -22.93 -1.90
CA ASN A 121 -12.33 -22.77 -0.48
C ASN A 121 -13.06 -21.45 -0.17
N VAL A 122 -13.67 -20.81 -1.16
CA VAL A 122 -14.60 -19.68 -0.99
C VAL A 122 -16.03 -20.23 -1.08
N SER A 123 -16.94 -19.66 -0.29
CA SER A 123 -18.36 -20.03 -0.32
C SER A 123 -18.97 -19.70 -1.70
N PRO A 124 -19.86 -20.55 -2.26
CA PRO A 124 -20.49 -20.27 -3.56
C PRO A 124 -21.26 -18.94 -3.60
N GLU A 125 -21.74 -18.51 -2.45
CA GLU A 125 -22.36 -17.21 -2.20
C GLU A 125 -21.60 -16.52 -1.09
N THR A 126 -21.02 -15.38 -1.39
CA THR A 126 -20.19 -14.64 -0.43
C THR A 126 -20.47 -13.14 -0.50
N ILE A 127 -20.22 -12.44 0.61
CA ILE A 127 -20.36 -10.97 0.64
C ILE A 127 -19.03 -10.35 0.18
N CYS A 128 -19.12 -9.48 -0.84
CA CYS A 128 -18.00 -8.68 -1.29
C CYS A 128 -18.30 -7.19 -1.22
N TRP A 129 -17.25 -6.39 -1.05
CA TRP A 129 -17.35 -4.94 -1.08
C TRP A 129 -17.29 -4.43 -2.51
N MET A 130 -18.38 -3.86 -2.99
CA MET A 130 -18.48 -3.18 -4.27
C MET A 130 -18.28 -1.67 -4.06
N SER A 131 -17.62 -1.02 -5.03
CA SER A 131 -17.41 0.44 -5.03
C SER A 131 -17.18 0.91 -6.47
N HIS A 132 -18.22 0.85 -7.32
CA HIS A 132 -18.07 1.17 -8.73
C HIS A 132 -19.30 1.86 -9.33
N ASN A 133 -19.04 2.76 -10.29
CA ASN A 133 -20.02 3.38 -11.17
C ASN A 133 -20.08 2.67 -12.53
N ASP A 134 -18.93 2.16 -12.98
CA ASP A 134 -18.77 1.46 -14.24
C ASP A 134 -18.64 -0.04 -13.96
N TYR A 135 -19.08 -0.86 -14.92
CA TYR A 135 -19.02 -2.32 -14.83
C TYR A 135 -18.62 -2.93 -16.17
N ALA A 136 -18.15 -4.15 -16.18
CA ALA A 136 -18.00 -4.91 -17.40
C ALA A 136 -19.39 -5.45 -17.83
N GLU A 137 -19.88 -4.98 -18.97
CA GLU A 137 -21.10 -5.49 -19.59
C GLU A 137 -20.83 -6.83 -20.28
N THR A 138 -19.68 -6.94 -20.96
CA THR A 138 -19.26 -8.18 -21.61
C THR A 138 -17.79 -8.50 -21.32
N ALA A 139 -17.51 -9.75 -21.01
CA ALA A 139 -16.16 -10.25 -20.87
C ALA A 139 -15.42 -10.29 -22.22
N PRO A 140 -14.08 -10.19 -22.23
CA PRO A 140 -13.30 -10.38 -23.46
C PRO A 140 -13.48 -11.80 -24.02
N THR A 141 -13.29 -11.95 -25.34
CA THR A 141 -13.38 -13.26 -26.00
C THR A 141 -12.41 -14.27 -25.39
N GLY A 142 -12.91 -15.46 -25.08
CA GLY A 142 -12.12 -16.56 -24.48
C GLY A 142 -12.10 -16.56 -22.94
N PHE A 143 -12.51 -15.47 -22.29
CA PHE A 143 -12.62 -15.43 -20.84
C PHE A 143 -13.90 -16.13 -20.34
N THR A 144 -13.79 -16.79 -19.20
CA THR A 144 -14.91 -17.33 -18.45
C THR A 144 -15.35 -16.33 -17.39
N ILE A 145 -16.66 -16.14 -17.23
CA ILE A 145 -17.22 -15.38 -16.11
C ILE A 145 -17.22 -16.30 -14.90
N SER A 146 -16.47 -15.95 -13.88
CA SER A 146 -16.29 -16.75 -12.66
C SER A 146 -17.04 -16.18 -11.44
N ALA A 147 -17.64 -14.99 -11.55
CA ALA A 147 -18.58 -14.46 -10.56
C ALA A 147 -19.55 -13.45 -11.17
N TYR A 148 -20.73 -13.31 -10.52
CA TYR A 148 -21.77 -12.34 -10.89
C TYR A 148 -22.56 -11.89 -9.65
N THR A 149 -23.28 -10.77 -9.80
CA THR A 149 -24.33 -10.30 -8.87
C THR A 149 -25.63 -10.07 -9.64
N ASP A 150 -26.69 -9.72 -8.95
CA ASP A 150 -27.97 -9.39 -9.60
C ASP A 150 -27.85 -8.18 -10.56
N ASN A 151 -26.94 -7.22 -10.24
CA ASN A 151 -26.77 -5.98 -11.02
C ASN A 151 -25.45 -5.94 -11.83
N CYS A 152 -24.53 -6.86 -11.57
CA CYS A 152 -23.25 -6.95 -12.26
C CYS A 152 -23.05 -8.36 -12.83
N PRO A 153 -23.43 -8.57 -14.11
CA PRO A 153 -23.37 -9.91 -14.73
C PRO A 153 -21.94 -10.43 -14.90
N VAL A 154 -20.96 -9.53 -14.88
CA VAL A 154 -19.52 -9.85 -14.99
C VAL A 154 -18.79 -9.27 -13.77
N ALA A 155 -18.97 -9.91 -12.62
CA ALA A 155 -18.31 -9.49 -11.38
C ALA A 155 -16.89 -10.08 -11.21
N ALA A 156 -16.59 -11.20 -11.90
CA ALA A 156 -15.23 -11.71 -12.05
C ALA A 156 -15.07 -12.46 -13.37
N ILE A 157 -13.86 -12.42 -13.90
CA ILE A 157 -13.44 -13.13 -15.12
C ILE A 157 -12.13 -13.86 -14.90
N GLU A 158 -11.92 -14.92 -15.71
CA GLU A 158 -10.65 -15.62 -15.74
C GLU A 158 -10.33 -16.17 -17.13
N LEU A 159 -9.03 -16.24 -17.43
CA LEU A 159 -8.43 -16.93 -18.57
C LEU A 159 -7.27 -17.78 -18.04
N PRO A 160 -7.55 -18.98 -17.49
CA PRO A 160 -6.58 -19.79 -16.75
C PRO A 160 -5.34 -20.17 -17.57
N GLU A 161 -5.48 -20.40 -18.87
CA GLU A 161 -4.37 -20.73 -19.78
C GLU A 161 -3.35 -19.61 -19.94
N LYS A 162 -3.74 -18.35 -19.68
CA LYS A 162 -2.85 -17.19 -19.62
C LYS A 162 -2.60 -16.69 -18.20
N ASN A 163 -3.20 -17.33 -17.17
CA ASN A 163 -3.15 -16.90 -15.77
C ASN A 163 -3.67 -15.46 -15.56
N LEU A 164 -4.72 -15.07 -16.29
CA LEU A 164 -5.36 -13.77 -16.17
C LEU A 164 -6.65 -13.90 -15.37
N TYR A 165 -6.79 -13.05 -14.35
CA TYR A 165 -7.94 -13.02 -13.43
C TYR A 165 -8.36 -11.58 -13.18
N GLY A 166 -9.63 -11.36 -12.94
CA GLY A 166 -10.14 -10.02 -12.65
C GLY A 166 -11.38 -10.04 -11.78
N PHE A 167 -11.44 -9.13 -10.79
CA PHE A 167 -12.56 -8.97 -9.85
C PHE A 167 -13.05 -7.53 -9.88
N GLN A 168 -14.35 -7.34 -10.01
CA GLN A 168 -14.99 -6.02 -9.92
C GLN A 168 -15.00 -5.51 -8.47
N PHE A 169 -15.05 -6.41 -7.50
CA PHE A 169 -15.07 -6.12 -6.07
C PHE A 169 -13.66 -5.98 -5.47
N HIS A 170 -13.63 -5.58 -4.20
CA HIS A 170 -12.43 -5.33 -3.42
C HIS A 170 -12.17 -6.46 -2.40
N PRO A 171 -11.35 -7.46 -2.71
CA PRO A 171 -11.00 -8.54 -1.78
C PRO A 171 -10.07 -8.08 -0.65
N GLU A 172 -9.38 -6.94 -0.82
CA GLU A 172 -8.42 -6.43 0.14
C GLU A 172 -9.05 -5.82 1.39
N VAL A 173 -10.33 -5.39 1.32
CA VAL A 173 -10.99 -4.72 2.45
C VAL A 173 -11.64 -5.71 3.41
N LEU A 174 -11.79 -5.32 4.69
CA LEU A 174 -12.40 -6.16 5.72
C LEU A 174 -13.87 -6.48 5.49
N HIS A 175 -14.55 -5.69 4.65
CA HIS A 175 -15.96 -5.88 4.30
C HIS A 175 -16.19 -7.00 3.28
N THR A 176 -15.10 -7.59 2.75
CA THR A 176 -15.10 -8.84 1.99
C THR A 176 -14.50 -9.93 2.88
N PRO A 177 -15.33 -10.67 3.65
CA PRO A 177 -14.83 -11.59 4.69
C PRO A 177 -13.88 -12.67 4.15
N GLU A 178 -14.16 -13.22 2.97
CA GLU A 178 -13.34 -14.25 2.32
C GLU A 178 -12.27 -13.69 1.36
N GLY A 179 -12.12 -12.36 1.29
CA GLY A 179 -11.19 -11.69 0.39
C GLY A 179 -9.74 -12.08 0.62
N LYS A 180 -9.35 -12.37 1.88
CA LYS A 180 -8.02 -12.88 2.20
C LYS A 180 -7.78 -14.25 1.55
N THR A 181 -8.76 -15.13 1.54
CA THR A 181 -8.70 -16.45 0.88
C THR A 181 -8.53 -16.27 -0.64
N MET A 182 -9.30 -15.37 -1.25
CA MET A 182 -9.21 -15.08 -2.69
C MET A 182 -7.83 -14.56 -3.09
N LEU A 183 -7.27 -13.62 -2.34
CA LEU A 183 -5.91 -13.10 -2.58
C LEU A 183 -4.83 -14.16 -2.33
N HIS A 184 -4.99 -14.98 -1.28
CA HIS A 184 -4.12 -16.12 -1.03
C HIS A 184 -4.14 -17.10 -2.21
N ASN A 185 -5.32 -17.44 -2.72
CA ASN A 185 -5.46 -18.33 -3.87
C ASN A 185 -4.75 -17.76 -5.11
N PHE A 186 -4.90 -16.47 -5.41
CA PHE A 186 -4.16 -15.87 -6.51
C PHE A 186 -2.65 -15.99 -6.30
N VAL A 187 -2.15 -15.64 -5.11
CA VAL A 187 -0.71 -15.63 -4.83
C VAL A 187 -0.12 -17.03 -4.83
N TYR A 188 -0.81 -18.03 -4.28
CA TYR A 188 -0.29 -19.41 -4.15
C TYR A 188 -0.70 -20.31 -5.31
N ASN A 189 -2.01 -20.35 -5.65
CA ASN A 189 -2.51 -21.33 -6.61
C ASN A 189 -2.32 -20.88 -8.06
N VAL A 190 -2.27 -19.54 -8.30
CA VAL A 190 -2.06 -18.98 -9.64
C VAL A 190 -0.62 -18.54 -9.85
N CYS A 191 -0.03 -17.75 -8.94
CA CYS A 191 1.35 -17.27 -9.07
C CYS A 191 2.40 -18.33 -8.65
N GLY A 192 1.99 -19.37 -7.92
CA GLY A 192 2.90 -20.44 -7.46
C GLY A 192 3.92 -19.97 -6.42
N CYS A 193 3.62 -18.93 -5.67
CA CYS A 193 4.48 -18.47 -4.58
C CYS A 193 4.53 -19.49 -3.44
N LYS A 194 5.67 -19.52 -2.72
CA LYS A 194 5.92 -20.47 -1.62
C LYS A 194 5.86 -19.81 -0.23
N GLY A 195 5.72 -18.49 -0.18
CA GLY A 195 5.65 -17.75 1.07
C GLY A 195 7.00 -17.64 1.79
N ASP A 196 8.03 -17.27 1.08
CA ASP A 196 9.41 -17.19 1.59
C ASP A 196 9.73 -15.87 2.30
N TRP A 197 8.81 -14.90 2.26
CA TRP A 197 8.99 -13.61 2.91
C TRP A 197 8.47 -13.60 4.34
N LYS A 198 9.30 -13.09 5.25
CA LYS A 198 8.95 -12.91 6.68
C LYS A 198 9.34 -11.52 7.14
N MET A 199 8.49 -10.87 7.93
CA MET A 199 8.74 -9.53 8.46
C MET A 199 10.05 -9.46 9.27
N GLY A 200 10.40 -10.50 10.04
CA GLY A 200 11.68 -10.56 10.77
C GLY A 200 12.87 -10.48 9.84
N SER A 201 12.89 -11.25 8.76
CA SER A 201 13.96 -11.22 7.75
C SER A 201 14.00 -9.88 7.02
N PHE A 202 12.85 -9.23 6.81
CA PHE A 202 12.81 -7.88 6.24
C PHE A 202 13.48 -6.85 7.15
N VAL A 203 13.21 -6.90 8.47
CA VAL A 203 13.85 -6.01 9.45
C VAL A 203 15.37 -6.20 9.45
N GLU A 204 15.85 -7.45 9.52
CA GLU A 204 17.29 -7.76 9.51
C GLU A 204 17.97 -7.26 8.23
N THR A 205 17.36 -7.55 7.07
CA THR A 205 17.88 -7.12 5.77
C THR A 205 17.90 -5.60 5.65
N SER A 206 16.84 -4.91 6.09
CA SER A 206 16.74 -3.46 6.07
C SER A 206 17.75 -2.79 7.00
N VAL A 207 17.92 -3.31 8.22
CA VAL A 207 18.93 -2.83 9.16
C VAL A 207 20.33 -2.98 8.57
N LYS A 208 20.64 -4.10 7.93
CA LYS A 208 21.92 -4.31 7.26
C LYS A 208 22.14 -3.30 6.12
N ALA A 209 21.14 -3.13 5.25
CA ALA A 209 21.21 -2.19 4.13
C ALA A 209 21.37 -0.73 4.61
N LEU A 210 20.66 -0.33 5.68
CA LEU A 210 20.79 0.98 6.30
C LEU A 210 22.20 1.18 6.85
N ARG A 211 22.74 0.18 7.54
CA ARG A 211 24.13 0.25 8.08
C ARG A 211 25.16 0.41 6.97
N GLU A 212 25.04 -0.36 5.89
CA GLU A 212 25.92 -0.28 4.72
C GLU A 212 25.83 1.09 4.03
N LYS A 213 24.59 1.65 3.91
CA LYS A 213 24.37 2.94 3.26
C LYS A 213 24.87 4.12 4.10
N ILE A 214 24.66 4.07 5.41
CA ILE A 214 24.98 5.18 6.33
C ILE A 214 26.48 5.17 6.68
N GLY A 215 27.08 3.98 6.84
CA GLY A 215 28.47 3.85 7.26
C GLY A 215 28.71 4.58 8.59
N ASP A 216 29.70 5.50 8.60
CA ASP A 216 30.06 6.32 9.76
C ASP A 216 29.27 7.65 9.83
N GLY A 217 28.31 7.86 8.91
CA GLY A 217 27.53 9.09 8.80
C GLY A 217 26.58 9.33 9.98
N LYS A 218 26.28 10.60 10.24
CA LYS A 218 25.33 11.03 11.27
C LYS A 218 23.93 11.12 10.69
N VAL A 219 22.95 10.62 11.42
CA VAL A 219 21.54 10.59 11.01
C VAL A 219 20.71 11.46 11.96
N LEU A 220 19.87 12.31 11.39
CA LEU A 220 18.86 13.07 12.11
C LEU A 220 17.47 12.58 11.72
N CYS A 221 16.65 12.27 12.71
CA CYS A 221 15.28 11.78 12.51
C CYS A 221 14.28 12.66 13.25
N ALA A 222 13.27 13.17 12.53
CA ALA A 222 12.13 13.82 13.16
C ALA A 222 11.17 12.76 13.70
N LEU A 223 11.03 12.70 15.02
CA LEU A 223 10.14 11.77 15.71
C LEU A 223 8.82 12.45 16.05
N SER A 224 7.74 12.04 15.42
CA SER A 224 6.42 12.66 15.61
C SER A 224 5.55 11.99 16.68
N GLY A 225 5.98 10.86 17.25
CA GLY A 225 5.15 10.00 18.11
C GLY A 225 4.23 9.05 17.32
N GLY A 226 4.08 9.24 15.99
CA GLY A 226 3.32 8.34 15.13
C GLY A 226 4.07 7.02 14.85
N VAL A 227 3.31 6.00 14.41
CA VAL A 227 3.84 4.64 14.15
C VAL A 227 5.01 4.66 13.17
N ASP A 228 4.88 5.38 12.05
CA ASP A 228 5.87 5.37 10.97
C ASP A 228 7.22 5.92 11.41
N SER A 229 7.22 7.10 12.06
CA SER A 229 8.45 7.71 12.59
C SER A 229 9.07 6.87 13.71
N SER A 230 8.26 6.24 14.54
CA SER A 230 8.73 5.34 15.61
C SER A 230 9.40 4.08 15.06
N VAL A 231 8.80 3.47 14.04
CA VAL A 231 9.41 2.31 13.35
C VAL A 231 10.71 2.71 12.66
N ALA A 232 10.75 3.85 11.96
CA ALA A 232 11.97 4.36 11.33
C ALA A 232 13.08 4.59 12.37
N ALA A 233 12.78 5.27 13.48
CA ALA A 233 13.73 5.50 14.56
C ALA A 233 14.24 4.19 15.19
N ALA A 234 13.36 3.22 15.43
CA ALA A 234 13.74 1.91 15.97
C ALA A 234 14.66 1.12 15.02
N MET A 235 14.38 1.14 13.71
CA MET A 235 15.22 0.48 12.70
C MET A 235 16.57 1.16 12.54
N LEU A 236 16.60 2.50 12.51
CA LEU A 236 17.83 3.30 12.44
C LEU A 236 18.69 3.10 13.70
N SER A 237 18.08 3.09 14.90
CA SER A 237 18.79 2.78 16.14
C SER A 237 19.47 1.42 16.09
N LYS A 238 18.80 0.37 15.59
CA LYS A 238 19.41 -0.96 15.40
C LYS A 238 20.51 -0.96 14.35
N ALA A 239 20.43 -0.08 13.35
CA ALA A 239 21.43 0.00 12.29
C ALA A 239 22.70 0.73 12.74
N VAL A 240 22.56 1.91 13.37
CA VAL A 240 23.67 2.86 13.58
C VAL A 240 23.81 3.37 15.03
N GLY A 241 22.94 2.96 15.95
CA GLY A 241 23.06 3.32 17.37
C GLY A 241 23.17 4.82 17.61
N LYS A 242 24.20 5.24 18.33
CA LYS A 242 24.47 6.65 18.71
C LYS A 242 24.79 7.60 17.56
N GLN A 243 24.95 7.11 16.32
CA GLN A 243 25.01 7.99 15.15
C GLN A 243 23.65 8.62 14.84
N LEU A 244 22.55 8.04 15.38
CA LEU A 244 21.19 8.54 15.24
C LEU A 244 20.89 9.58 16.33
N THR A 245 20.39 10.74 15.92
CA THR A 245 19.74 11.72 16.78
C THR A 245 18.27 11.84 16.41
N CYS A 246 17.37 11.58 17.36
CA CYS A 246 15.93 11.79 17.19
C CYS A 246 15.50 13.09 17.86
N VAL A 247 14.80 13.95 17.13
CA VAL A 247 14.22 15.18 17.66
C VAL A 247 12.70 15.01 17.75
N PHE A 248 12.17 15.11 18.96
CA PHE A 248 10.76 15.11 19.26
C PHE A 248 10.32 16.51 19.68
N VAL A 249 9.26 17.04 19.06
CA VAL A 249 8.74 18.38 19.34
C VAL A 249 7.42 18.29 20.07
N ASP A 250 7.40 18.72 21.32
CA ASP A 250 6.15 18.92 22.05
C ASP A 250 5.55 20.26 21.67
N HIS A 251 4.59 20.21 20.78
CA HIS A 251 3.85 21.36 20.26
C HIS A 251 2.58 21.69 21.06
N GLY A 252 2.30 20.98 22.15
CA GLY A 252 1.13 21.21 23.02
C GLY A 252 -0.20 20.70 22.46
N LEU A 253 -0.21 20.05 21.29
CA LEU A 253 -1.40 19.48 20.66
C LEU A 253 -1.30 17.95 20.56
N LEU A 254 -0.43 17.36 21.37
CA LEU A 254 -0.24 15.92 21.49
C LEU A 254 -1.47 15.26 22.13
N ARG A 255 -1.61 13.96 21.93
CA ARG A 255 -2.57 13.15 22.67
C ARG A 255 -2.20 13.09 24.14
N LYS A 256 -3.16 12.72 24.98
CA LYS A 256 -2.90 12.53 26.42
C LYS A 256 -1.77 11.51 26.62
N ASN A 257 -0.76 11.88 27.40
CA ASN A 257 0.42 11.10 27.75
C ASN A 257 1.34 10.71 26.59
N GLU A 258 1.13 11.23 25.37
CA GLU A 258 1.95 10.87 24.20
C GLU A 258 3.41 11.31 24.36
N MET A 259 3.67 12.47 24.97
CA MET A 259 5.03 12.93 25.27
C MET A 259 5.74 11.98 26.25
N GLU A 260 5.06 11.60 27.31
CA GLU A 260 5.58 10.69 28.34
C GLU A 260 5.90 9.33 27.73
N GLU A 261 5.00 8.77 26.92
CA GLU A 261 5.19 7.50 26.22
C GLU A 261 6.39 7.54 25.26
N VAL A 262 6.53 8.60 24.47
CA VAL A 262 7.68 8.75 23.57
C VAL A 262 8.99 8.88 24.33
N CYS A 263 9.01 9.66 25.44
CA CYS A 263 10.19 9.81 26.28
C CYS A 263 10.56 8.51 27.02
N GLU A 264 9.58 7.71 27.41
CA GLU A 264 9.83 6.38 28.02
C GLU A 264 10.48 5.42 27.02
N VAL A 265 10.02 5.42 25.77
CA VAL A 265 10.50 4.49 24.73
C VAL A 265 11.84 4.92 24.13
N PHE A 266 12.00 6.20 23.79
CA PHE A 266 13.14 6.72 23.03
C PHE A 266 14.08 7.60 23.84
N GLY A 267 13.71 8.02 25.05
CA GLY A 267 14.50 8.87 25.92
C GLY A 267 15.77 8.19 26.44
N PRO A 268 16.54 8.92 27.28
CA PRO A 268 17.86 8.45 27.76
C PRO A 268 17.86 7.12 28.49
N ASN A 269 16.74 6.77 29.14
CA ASN A 269 16.54 5.49 29.83
C ASN A 269 15.63 4.53 29.03
N GLY A 270 15.38 4.82 27.77
CA GLY A 270 14.49 4.07 26.91
C GLY A 270 15.10 2.79 26.35
N GLN A 271 14.35 2.13 25.50
CA GLN A 271 14.69 0.81 24.96
C GLN A 271 15.70 0.85 23.80
N PHE A 272 15.98 2.04 23.24
CA PHE A 272 16.77 2.22 22.04
C PHE A 272 18.06 3.00 22.29
N GLU A 273 19.13 2.54 21.68
CA GLU A 273 20.42 3.23 21.72
C GLU A 273 20.45 4.33 20.64
N LEU A 274 20.18 5.57 21.04
CA LEU A 274 20.18 6.76 20.17
C LEU A 274 20.39 8.03 21.00
N ASN A 275 20.58 9.17 20.35
CA ASN A 275 20.54 10.48 21.00
C ASN A 275 19.10 11.02 20.88
N PHE A 276 18.53 11.45 22.01
CA PHE A 276 17.16 11.94 22.05
C PHE A 276 17.11 13.41 22.48
N VAL A 277 16.46 14.24 21.68
CA VAL A 277 16.25 15.66 21.95
C VAL A 277 14.74 15.91 22.02
N CYS A 278 14.23 16.29 23.18
CA CYS A 278 12.85 16.70 23.37
C CYS A 278 12.77 18.22 23.47
N VAL A 279 12.02 18.84 22.56
CA VAL A 279 11.87 20.28 22.46
C VAL A 279 10.48 20.69 22.94
N ASN A 280 10.41 21.49 24.00
CA ASN A 280 9.14 22.11 24.42
C ASN A 280 8.90 23.39 23.60
N ALA A 281 7.99 23.30 22.65
CA ALA A 281 7.60 24.41 21.79
C ALA A 281 6.13 24.83 21.97
N ARG A 282 5.45 24.36 23.04
CA ARG A 282 3.98 24.54 23.25
C ARG A 282 3.55 25.99 23.05
N GLN A 283 4.20 26.94 23.75
CA GLN A 283 3.79 28.34 23.69
C GLN A 283 3.93 28.93 22.29
N ARG A 284 4.98 28.57 21.57
CA ARG A 284 5.23 29.00 20.20
C ARG A 284 4.12 28.59 19.24
N PHE A 285 3.61 27.36 19.37
CA PHE A 285 2.48 26.87 18.58
C PHE A 285 1.16 27.54 19.00
N TYR A 286 0.92 27.74 20.30
CA TYR A 286 -0.29 28.41 20.77
C TYR A 286 -0.36 29.84 20.26
N ASP A 287 0.74 30.59 20.30
CA ASP A 287 0.79 31.96 19.80
C ASP A 287 0.47 32.04 18.30
N LYS A 288 0.98 31.10 17.50
CA LYS A 288 0.72 31.02 16.06
C LYS A 288 -0.72 30.61 15.70
N LEU A 289 -1.37 29.86 16.57
CA LEU A 289 -2.73 29.36 16.36
C LEU A 289 -3.79 30.28 16.96
N ALA A 290 -3.40 31.30 17.71
CA ALA A 290 -4.34 32.23 18.34
C ALA A 290 -5.24 32.89 17.28
N GLY A 291 -6.57 32.80 17.47
CA GLY A 291 -7.58 33.35 16.57
C GLY A 291 -7.77 32.60 15.24
N VAL A 292 -7.08 31.47 15.01
CA VAL A 292 -7.26 30.66 13.81
C VAL A 292 -8.33 29.61 14.06
N SER A 293 -9.49 29.70 13.36
CA SER A 293 -10.61 28.76 13.49
C SER A 293 -10.64 27.72 12.35
N GLU A 294 -10.17 28.08 11.16
CA GLU A 294 -10.26 27.24 9.96
C GLU A 294 -9.28 26.04 10.05
N PRO A 295 -9.77 24.77 9.90
CA PRO A 295 -8.96 23.56 10.11
C PRO A 295 -7.74 23.45 9.18
N GLU A 296 -7.90 23.77 7.91
CA GLU A 296 -6.81 23.65 6.92
C GLU A 296 -5.69 24.66 7.18
N LYS A 297 -6.07 25.88 7.60
CA LYS A 297 -5.10 26.90 8.00
C LYS A 297 -4.33 26.47 9.25
N LYS A 298 -5.01 25.84 10.23
CA LYS A 298 -4.34 25.25 11.40
C LYS A 298 -3.29 24.22 10.99
N ARG A 299 -3.64 23.28 10.11
CA ARG A 299 -2.70 22.25 9.62
C ARG A 299 -1.46 22.85 8.99
N LYS A 300 -1.63 23.85 8.12
CA LYS A 300 -0.51 24.53 7.45
C LYS A 300 0.40 25.22 8.46
N ILE A 301 -0.16 25.96 9.43
CA ILE A 301 0.60 26.63 10.48
C ILE A 301 1.38 25.60 11.32
N ILE A 302 0.74 24.53 11.76
CA ILE A 302 1.37 23.47 12.56
C ILE A 302 2.52 22.83 11.78
N GLY A 303 2.30 22.44 10.53
CA GLY A 303 3.33 21.81 9.71
C GLY A 303 4.52 22.71 9.44
N GLU A 304 4.27 23.98 9.09
CA GLU A 304 5.32 24.98 8.85
C GLU A 304 6.14 25.24 10.11
N GLU A 305 5.48 25.42 11.24
CA GLU A 305 6.17 25.72 12.50
C GLU A 305 6.96 24.52 13.03
N PHE A 306 6.44 23.31 12.83
CA PHE A 306 7.16 22.08 13.16
C PHE A 306 8.49 21.99 12.39
N ILE A 307 8.47 22.27 11.08
CA ILE A 307 9.69 22.28 10.25
C ILE A 307 10.69 23.32 10.79
N ARG A 308 10.24 24.51 11.12
CA ARG A 308 11.12 25.58 11.65
C ARG A 308 11.79 25.19 12.96
N VAL A 309 11.02 24.63 13.91
CA VAL A 309 11.57 24.13 15.17
C VAL A 309 12.59 23.03 14.91
N PHE A 310 12.28 22.11 14.00
CA PHE A 310 13.18 21.04 13.65
C PHE A 310 14.48 21.55 13.00
N GLU A 311 14.41 22.51 12.08
CA GLU A 311 15.59 23.14 11.46
C GLU A 311 16.46 23.88 12.47
N GLU A 312 15.87 24.55 13.47
CA GLU A 312 16.59 25.22 14.54
C GLU A 312 17.36 24.21 15.40
N GLU A 313 16.75 23.08 15.75
CA GLU A 313 17.42 22.02 16.51
C GLU A 313 18.50 21.32 15.65
N ALA A 314 18.22 21.08 14.37
CA ALA A 314 19.21 20.52 13.44
C ALA A 314 20.50 21.38 13.39
N LYS A 315 20.37 22.71 13.37
CA LYS A 315 21.51 23.62 13.41
C LYS A 315 22.32 23.51 14.69
N LYS A 316 21.68 23.26 15.85
CA LYS A 316 22.36 23.06 17.14
C LYS A 316 23.10 21.72 17.20
N ILE A 317 22.53 20.68 16.57
CA ILE A 317 23.13 19.35 16.50
C ILE A 317 24.39 19.36 15.61
N GLY A 318 24.41 20.25 14.61
CA GLY A 318 25.51 20.41 13.68
C GLY A 318 25.36 19.62 12.38
N ALA A 319 26.46 19.38 11.69
CA ALA A 319 26.42 18.69 10.40
C ALA A 319 25.88 17.25 10.53
N VAL A 320 24.92 16.93 9.71
CA VAL A 320 24.33 15.58 9.55
C VAL A 320 24.41 15.18 8.09
N ASP A 321 24.62 13.89 7.86
CA ASP A 321 24.80 13.34 6.51
C ASP A 321 23.47 12.81 5.92
N PHE A 322 22.54 12.44 6.81
CA PHE A 322 21.24 11.85 6.44
C PHE A 322 20.11 12.46 7.27
N LEU A 323 18.95 12.67 6.61
CA LEU A 323 17.71 13.16 7.19
C LEU A 323 16.58 12.18 6.86
#